data_2744f668619a8d4bc6240f15c85f489c
#
_entry.id   2744f668619a8d4bc6240f15c85f489c
#
_cell.length_a   1.000
_cell.length_b   1.000
_cell.length_c   1.000
_cell.angle_alpha   90.00
_cell.angle_beta   90.00
_cell.angle_gamma   90.00
#
_symmetry.space_group_name_H-M   'P 1'
#
loop_
_entity.id
_entity.type
_entity.pdbx_description
1 polymer ?
#
loop_
_entity_poly.entity_id
_entity_poly.type
_entity_poly.pdbx_seq_one_letter_code
_entity_poly.pdbx_strand_id
1 'polypeptide(L)'
;MYSGHIAILDTIHISGQVPDTFMIGLPYKYSAYVLEGFAYDTTNVYQLNLGVQLSQSGFYGAEVDFNGNSPNTFTVAFVLSNGIITDQGTGELLLDFPAYPSLPQEVGTCQVSLSFPSSPTSLSIAKDDGNTNNANYARNNLPAYTYSVASATFEVPTGTLQLTTISSLNREISIDPNGIVTSTDTYRITGNSSTSISSYVISIPVEATSLVVKDQFGRDLQTNLPATTSGDMQLANVTLFSFLNNGQSTTLAAKYALPSAKIQGSNYILTNFKLFPDISYYVNQATITFNLPEGATIITPQSNQLTSTSSLTRGTYQDTLTITEKGISYVDYLTPQQNTIQLSYSYNPVWVSLRPTFWAAFAAGVGFVAIIVYRRRQPKEETYATRAEQISSTSKTPTTTPQHAKTLEPKQGVRITLEDIKAFLDAYEDRKQLKAELKSMDVKAQKGKIPRRQYKVQKKAIENRIDNLSRTIEKKKQNFIASSSTYSDLARQLDLAEEDLGEAEENIRTLEQRQSKGEISIETFKKNTVDYQKQKDKAEAAINGILLRLREKTR
;
A
#
# COMPACT_ATOMS: atom_id res chain seq x y z
N MET A 1 19.30 -14.39 2.43
CA MET A 1 18.60 -13.10 2.20
C MET A 1 18.83 -12.18 3.40
N TYR A 2 18.84 -10.87 3.23
CA TYR A 2 19.09 -9.89 4.31
C TYR A 2 18.06 -9.93 5.45
N SER A 3 16.84 -10.43 5.18
CA SER A 3 15.76 -10.61 6.18
C SER A 3 15.88 -11.89 7.02
N GLY A 4 16.94 -12.68 6.81
CA GLY A 4 17.12 -13.98 7.48
C GLY A 4 16.32 -15.14 6.89
N HIS A 5 15.55 -14.92 5.83
CA HIS A 5 14.94 -16.02 5.07
C HIS A 5 16.04 -16.80 4.33
N ILE A 6 15.86 -18.10 4.24
CA ILE A 6 16.86 -19.01 3.66
C ILE A 6 16.37 -19.51 2.31
N ALA A 7 17.20 -19.41 1.30
CA ALA A 7 17.00 -20.09 0.02
C ALA A 7 17.90 -21.32 -0.03
N ILE A 8 17.32 -22.50 -0.17
CA ILE A 8 18.02 -23.75 -0.44
C ILE A 8 17.92 -23.99 -1.93
N LEU A 9 19.04 -24.11 -2.61
CA LEU A 9 19.13 -24.33 -4.05
C LEU A 9 19.83 -25.68 -4.30
N ASP A 10 19.03 -26.70 -4.56
CA ASP A 10 19.51 -28.05 -4.86
C ASP A 10 19.65 -28.21 -6.37
N THR A 11 20.85 -28.04 -6.91
CA THR A 11 21.12 -28.31 -8.32
C THR A 11 21.42 -29.78 -8.52
N ILE A 12 20.55 -30.46 -9.23
CA ILE A 12 20.57 -31.89 -9.47
C ILE A 12 21.15 -32.17 -10.87
N HIS A 13 22.08 -33.09 -10.92
CA HIS A 13 22.64 -33.60 -12.17
C HIS A 13 22.39 -35.09 -12.29
N ILE A 14 21.58 -35.50 -13.27
CA ILE A 14 21.23 -36.91 -13.49
C ILE A 14 22.07 -37.50 -14.60
N SER A 15 22.79 -38.59 -14.26
CA SER A 15 23.51 -39.39 -15.22
C SER A 15 22.63 -40.54 -15.71
N GLY A 16 22.15 -40.46 -16.94
CA GLY A 16 21.27 -41.48 -17.53
C GLY A 16 19.91 -40.95 -17.94
N GLN A 17 18.89 -41.83 -17.95
CA GLN A 17 17.54 -41.43 -18.34
C GLN A 17 16.89 -40.64 -17.20
N VAL A 18 16.43 -39.43 -17.52
CA VAL A 18 15.72 -38.59 -16.58
C VAL A 18 14.25 -39.03 -16.51
N PRO A 19 13.68 -39.20 -15.32
CA PRO A 19 12.26 -39.55 -15.19
C PRO A 19 11.36 -38.37 -15.55
N ASP A 20 10.08 -38.62 -15.82
CA ASP A 20 9.10 -37.56 -16.11
C ASP A 20 8.77 -36.72 -14.86
N THR A 21 8.92 -37.29 -13.67
CA THR A 21 8.78 -36.61 -12.37
C THR A 21 9.98 -36.88 -11.49
N PHE A 22 10.35 -35.93 -10.65
CA PHE A 22 11.47 -36.08 -9.73
C PHE A 22 11.06 -35.69 -8.30
N MET A 23 11.39 -36.55 -7.35
CA MET A 23 11.08 -36.37 -5.94
C MET A 23 12.31 -35.89 -5.15
N ILE A 24 12.15 -34.84 -4.37
CA ILE A 24 13.14 -34.31 -3.45
C ILE A 24 12.46 -33.86 -2.17
N GLY A 25 13.17 -33.79 -1.06
CA GLY A 25 12.58 -33.33 0.19
C GLY A 25 13.58 -32.90 1.24
N LEU A 26 13.03 -32.55 2.37
CA LEU A 26 13.72 -32.07 3.57
C LEU A 26 13.23 -32.89 4.77
N PRO A 27 14.00 -32.96 5.88
CA PRO A 27 13.48 -33.49 7.14
C PRO A 27 12.17 -32.79 7.53
N TYR A 28 11.16 -33.54 7.95
CA TYR A 28 9.79 -33.03 8.19
C TYR A 28 9.72 -31.88 9.21
N LYS A 29 10.69 -31.80 10.13
CA LYS A 29 10.77 -30.70 11.10
C LYS A 29 10.83 -29.31 10.45
N TYR A 30 11.28 -29.21 9.20
CA TYR A 30 11.35 -27.95 8.44
C TYR A 30 10.07 -27.62 7.69
N SER A 31 9.10 -28.54 7.62
CA SER A 31 7.87 -28.38 6.86
C SER A 31 7.09 -27.09 7.19
N ALA A 32 7.04 -26.72 8.47
CA ALA A 32 6.34 -25.51 8.93
C ALA A 32 7.02 -24.21 8.51
N TYR A 33 8.28 -24.28 8.08
CA TYR A 33 9.08 -23.14 7.67
C TYR A 33 9.16 -22.96 6.16
N VAL A 34 8.74 -23.96 5.37
CA VAL A 34 8.70 -23.85 3.91
C VAL A 34 7.60 -22.87 3.51
N LEU A 35 7.99 -21.79 2.85
CA LEU A 35 7.10 -20.75 2.38
C LEU A 35 6.71 -20.99 0.92
N GLU A 36 7.68 -21.36 0.09
CA GLU A 36 7.49 -21.59 -1.34
C GLU A 36 8.59 -22.49 -1.89
N GLY A 37 8.42 -22.95 -3.11
CA GLY A 37 9.43 -23.71 -3.84
C GLY A 37 9.24 -23.59 -5.34
N PHE A 38 10.36 -23.73 -6.07
CA PHE A 38 10.45 -23.65 -7.52
C PHE A 38 11.33 -24.75 -8.05
N ALA A 39 11.06 -25.21 -9.27
CA ALA A 39 11.99 -26.04 -10.02
C ALA A 39 12.25 -25.38 -11.38
N TYR A 40 13.50 -25.28 -11.79
CA TYR A 40 13.86 -24.59 -13.04
C TYR A 40 15.17 -25.11 -13.63
N ASP A 41 15.33 -24.92 -14.93
CA ASP A 41 16.60 -25.05 -15.63
C ASP A 41 17.00 -23.69 -16.27
N THR A 42 17.90 -23.69 -17.22
CA THR A 42 18.36 -22.48 -17.91
C THR A 42 17.28 -21.83 -18.78
N THR A 43 16.20 -22.53 -19.12
CA THR A 43 15.19 -22.12 -20.11
C THR A 43 13.76 -22.20 -19.58
N ASN A 44 13.47 -23.13 -18.68
CA ASN A 44 12.13 -23.46 -18.24
C ASN A 44 11.98 -23.34 -16.73
N VAL A 45 10.75 -23.06 -16.30
CA VAL A 45 10.30 -23.24 -14.92
C VAL A 45 9.29 -24.38 -14.92
N TYR A 46 9.50 -25.33 -14.01
CA TYR A 46 8.68 -26.53 -13.89
C TYR A 46 7.69 -26.41 -12.74
N GLN A 47 6.59 -27.14 -12.85
CA GLN A 47 5.64 -27.22 -11.76
C GLN A 47 6.25 -27.99 -10.59
N LEU A 48 6.19 -27.42 -9.39
CA LEU A 48 6.63 -28.05 -8.15
C LEU A 48 5.42 -28.23 -7.22
N ASN A 49 5.10 -29.49 -6.91
CA ASN A 49 4.05 -29.85 -5.97
C ASN A 49 4.66 -30.04 -4.58
N LEU A 50 4.42 -29.10 -3.67
CA LEU A 50 4.92 -29.11 -2.29
C LEU A 50 4.04 -29.95 -1.37
N GLY A 51 4.65 -30.53 -0.32
CA GLY A 51 3.93 -31.29 0.72
C GLY A 51 3.61 -32.72 0.32
N VAL A 52 4.23 -33.21 -0.75
CA VAL A 52 4.08 -34.61 -1.19
C VAL A 52 4.86 -35.52 -0.24
N GLN A 53 4.33 -36.71 0.02
CA GLN A 53 5.04 -37.69 0.85
C GLN A 53 6.15 -38.37 0.03
N LEU A 54 7.39 -38.28 0.52
CA LEU A 54 8.49 -39.09 -0.01
C LEU A 54 8.31 -40.53 0.45
N SER A 55 7.89 -41.45 -0.34
CA SER A 55 7.72 -42.91 -0.08
C SER A 55 8.11 -43.48 1.29
N GLN A 56 8.78 -42.69 2.12
CA GLN A 56 9.19 -42.93 3.50
C GLN A 56 8.68 -41.80 4.41
N SER A 57 8.23 -42.16 5.64
CA SER A 57 7.80 -41.20 6.66
C SER A 57 8.96 -40.38 7.23
N GLY A 58 8.66 -39.18 7.75
CA GLY A 58 9.65 -38.31 8.37
C GLY A 58 10.22 -37.21 7.45
N PHE A 59 9.72 -37.14 6.22
CA PHE A 59 10.17 -36.14 5.25
C PHE A 59 9.02 -35.29 4.74
N TYR A 60 9.32 -34.05 4.46
CA TYR A 60 8.49 -33.13 3.69
C TYR A 60 9.00 -33.15 2.26
N GLY A 61 8.22 -33.69 1.33
CA GLY A 61 8.64 -33.87 -0.06
C GLY A 61 8.07 -32.81 -1.00
N ALA A 62 8.73 -32.70 -2.13
CA ALA A 62 8.31 -31.93 -3.28
C ALA A 62 8.47 -32.81 -4.55
N GLU A 63 7.52 -32.74 -5.45
CA GLU A 63 7.54 -33.42 -6.74
C GLU A 63 7.66 -32.40 -7.85
N VAL A 64 8.71 -32.55 -8.65
CA VAL A 64 8.91 -31.77 -9.88
C VAL A 64 8.24 -32.52 -11.02
N ASP A 65 7.35 -31.86 -11.76
CA ASP A 65 6.75 -32.38 -12.99
C ASP A 65 7.38 -31.69 -14.20
N PHE A 66 8.10 -32.46 -15.00
CA PHE A 66 8.79 -31.93 -16.19
C PHE A 66 7.88 -31.81 -17.42
N ASN A 67 6.66 -32.33 -17.36
CA ASN A 67 5.71 -32.31 -18.48
C ASN A 67 6.30 -32.86 -19.79
N GLY A 68 7.09 -33.92 -19.70
CA GLY A 68 7.76 -34.56 -20.84
C GLY A 68 9.01 -33.85 -21.36
N ASN A 69 9.49 -32.82 -20.67
CA ASN A 69 10.66 -32.02 -21.06
C ASN A 69 11.78 -32.15 -19.99
N SER A 70 12.14 -33.39 -19.66
CA SER A 70 13.03 -33.73 -18.54
C SER A 70 14.48 -33.35 -18.83
N PRO A 71 15.07 -32.33 -18.17
CA PRO A 71 16.46 -31.91 -18.36
C PRO A 71 17.41 -32.77 -17.53
N ASN A 72 18.64 -32.98 -18.02
CA ASN A 72 19.68 -33.66 -17.24
C ASN A 72 20.18 -32.86 -16.03
N THR A 73 20.01 -31.55 -16.06
CA THR A 73 20.43 -30.65 -14.98
C THR A 73 19.31 -29.64 -14.72
N PHE A 74 18.90 -29.55 -13.49
CA PHE A 74 17.88 -28.59 -13.03
C PHE A 74 18.12 -28.23 -11.57
N THR A 75 17.53 -27.14 -11.11
CA THR A 75 17.60 -26.68 -9.73
C THR A 75 16.23 -26.74 -9.10
N VAL A 76 16.15 -27.30 -7.89
CA VAL A 76 14.98 -27.18 -7.02
C VAL A 76 15.33 -26.20 -5.92
N ALA A 77 14.53 -25.17 -5.78
CA ALA A 77 14.70 -24.13 -4.79
C ALA A 77 13.59 -24.21 -3.75
N PHE A 78 13.94 -24.17 -2.47
CA PHE A 78 13.02 -23.98 -1.35
C PHE A 78 13.33 -22.67 -0.66
N VAL A 79 12.30 -21.91 -0.35
CA VAL A 79 12.42 -20.71 0.47
C VAL A 79 11.85 -21.00 1.84
N LEU A 80 12.67 -20.86 2.88
CA LEU A 80 12.30 -21.08 4.25
C LEU A 80 12.21 -19.76 5.03
N SER A 81 11.28 -19.69 5.96
CA SER A 81 11.11 -18.53 6.82
C SER A 81 12.32 -18.35 7.76
N ASN A 82 12.54 -17.13 8.21
CA ASN A 82 13.60 -16.80 9.17
C ASN A 82 13.35 -17.35 10.59
N GLY A 83 12.24 -18.05 10.82
CA GLY A 83 11.97 -18.77 12.08
C GLY A 83 12.95 -19.90 12.41
N ILE A 84 13.79 -20.33 11.43
CA ILE A 84 14.88 -21.29 11.65
C ILE A 84 16.20 -20.62 12.10
N ILE A 85 16.22 -19.27 12.19
CA ILE A 85 17.34 -18.51 12.76
C ILE A 85 16.94 -18.01 14.15
N THR A 86 17.79 -18.26 15.13
CA THR A 86 17.64 -17.77 16.50
C THR A 86 18.76 -16.78 16.81
N ASP A 87 18.40 -15.57 17.21
CA ASP A 87 19.32 -14.56 17.72
C ASP A 87 19.66 -14.89 19.18
N GLN A 88 20.94 -15.17 19.46
CA GLN A 88 21.42 -15.55 20.79
C GLN A 88 21.60 -14.34 21.73
N GLY A 89 21.35 -13.12 21.25
CA GLY A 89 21.43 -11.88 22.04
C GLY A 89 22.84 -11.35 22.27
N THR A 90 23.88 -12.04 21.79
CA THR A 90 25.29 -11.65 21.89
C THR A 90 25.85 -11.12 20.59
N GLY A 91 25.01 -10.99 19.54
CA GLY A 91 25.42 -10.75 18.15
C GLY A 91 25.66 -12.04 17.37
N GLU A 92 25.60 -13.18 18.04
CA GLU A 92 25.73 -14.50 17.47
C GLU A 92 24.36 -15.04 17.05
N LEU A 93 24.30 -15.64 15.88
CA LEU A 93 23.11 -16.22 15.27
C LEU A 93 23.25 -17.73 15.16
N LEU A 94 22.20 -18.45 15.48
CA LEU A 94 22.09 -19.90 15.32
C LEU A 94 21.07 -20.20 14.21
N LEU A 95 21.54 -20.80 13.12
CA LEU A 95 20.73 -21.30 12.01
C LEU A 95 20.56 -22.81 12.14
N ASP A 96 19.31 -23.30 12.19
CA ASP A 96 18.97 -24.73 12.10
C ASP A 96 18.52 -25.03 10.65
N PHE A 97 19.20 -25.93 9.95
CA PHE A 97 18.97 -26.18 8.53
C PHE A 97 19.21 -27.63 8.13
N PRO A 98 18.65 -28.10 7.00
CA PRO A 98 18.98 -29.42 6.46
C PRO A 98 20.39 -29.39 5.86
N ALA A 99 21.30 -30.28 6.35
CA ALA A 99 22.68 -30.32 5.87
C ALA A 99 22.80 -30.83 4.43
N TYR A 100 21.89 -31.73 4.03
CA TYR A 100 21.85 -32.38 2.72
C TYR A 100 20.38 -32.56 2.27
N PRO A 101 20.12 -32.61 0.95
CA PRO A 101 18.78 -32.94 0.44
C PRO A 101 18.40 -34.38 0.76
N SER A 102 17.11 -34.65 0.90
CA SER A 102 16.55 -35.98 1.07
C SER A 102 15.99 -36.47 -0.28
N LEU A 103 16.61 -37.48 -0.86
CA LEU A 103 16.26 -38.03 -2.16
C LEU A 103 15.82 -39.49 -2.04
N PRO A 104 14.89 -40.00 -2.87
CA PRO A 104 14.54 -41.43 -2.89
C PRO A 104 15.67 -42.35 -3.34
N GLN A 105 16.67 -41.83 -4.00
CA GLN A 105 17.84 -42.56 -4.51
C GLN A 105 19.14 -42.12 -3.84
N GLU A 106 20.17 -42.97 -3.93
CA GLU A 106 21.53 -42.65 -3.50
C GLU A 106 22.16 -41.62 -4.43
N VAL A 107 22.94 -40.70 -3.85
CA VAL A 107 23.71 -39.66 -4.57
C VAL A 107 25.18 -39.90 -4.43
N GLY A 108 25.88 -40.00 -5.56
CA GLY A 108 27.34 -40.27 -5.57
C GLY A 108 28.16 -39.18 -4.87
N THR A 109 27.85 -37.92 -5.12
CA THR A 109 28.51 -36.77 -4.49
C THR A 109 27.54 -35.63 -4.28
N CYS A 110 27.47 -35.10 -3.05
CA CYS A 110 26.76 -33.91 -2.70
C CYS A 110 27.74 -32.84 -2.22
N GLN A 111 27.74 -31.69 -2.86
CA GLN A 111 28.54 -30.53 -2.48
C GLN A 111 27.62 -29.45 -1.94
N VAL A 112 27.95 -28.87 -0.81
CA VAL A 112 27.15 -27.85 -0.11
C VAL A 112 28.00 -26.60 0.06
N SER A 113 27.40 -25.46 -0.20
CA SER A 113 27.99 -24.14 0.00
C SER A 113 26.99 -23.23 0.72
N LEU A 114 27.38 -22.73 1.89
CA LEU A 114 26.58 -21.72 2.61
C LEU A 114 27.02 -20.33 2.18
N SER A 115 26.06 -19.53 1.73
CA SER A 115 26.29 -18.14 1.36
C SER A 115 25.60 -17.21 2.37
N PHE A 116 26.34 -16.25 2.87
CA PHE A 116 25.88 -15.26 3.84
C PHE A 116 25.75 -13.87 3.19
N PRO A 117 24.90 -12.95 3.72
CA PRO A 117 24.81 -11.57 3.21
C PRO A 117 26.13 -10.79 3.25
N SER A 118 27.01 -11.16 4.16
CA SER A 118 28.42 -10.72 4.24
C SER A 118 29.27 -11.85 4.81
N SER A 119 30.58 -11.81 4.61
CA SER A 119 31.49 -12.81 5.19
C SER A 119 31.33 -12.83 6.71
N PRO A 120 31.03 -14.00 7.30
CA PRO A 120 30.91 -14.12 8.74
C PRO A 120 32.26 -13.91 9.43
N THR A 121 32.26 -13.27 10.59
CA THR A 121 33.46 -13.08 11.42
C THR A 121 33.81 -14.35 12.21
N SER A 122 32.79 -15.16 12.52
CA SER A 122 32.92 -16.51 13.09
C SER A 122 31.94 -17.44 12.40
N LEU A 123 32.30 -18.70 12.22
CA LEU A 123 31.41 -19.73 11.66
C LEU A 123 31.77 -21.08 12.27
N SER A 124 30.79 -21.78 12.82
CA SER A 124 30.87 -23.15 13.28
C SER A 124 29.64 -23.91 12.83
N ILE A 125 29.80 -25.00 12.12
CA ILE A 125 28.74 -25.85 11.60
C ILE A 125 28.82 -27.22 12.28
N ALA A 126 27.78 -27.60 13.01
CA ALA A 126 27.60 -28.91 13.58
C ALA A 126 26.64 -29.72 12.71
N LYS A 127 27.04 -30.88 12.25
CA LYS A 127 26.27 -31.81 11.42
C LYS A 127 26.51 -33.25 11.79
N ASP A 128 25.66 -34.18 11.40
CA ASP A 128 25.68 -35.58 11.83
C ASP A 128 26.97 -36.31 11.46
N ASP A 129 27.64 -35.93 10.38
CA ASP A 129 28.89 -36.54 9.86
C ASP A 129 30.14 -35.77 10.27
N GLY A 130 30.07 -34.88 11.25
CA GLY A 130 31.18 -34.14 11.82
C GLY A 130 31.08 -32.62 11.70
N ASN A 131 31.77 -31.93 12.58
CA ASN A 131 31.76 -30.46 12.63
C ASN A 131 32.75 -29.86 11.63
N THR A 132 32.45 -28.67 11.14
CA THR A 132 33.33 -27.90 10.26
C THR A 132 33.16 -26.40 10.50
N ASN A 133 34.23 -25.64 10.27
CA ASN A 133 34.20 -24.18 10.26
C ASN A 133 34.22 -23.61 8.83
N ASN A 134 34.16 -24.51 7.83
CA ASN A 134 34.15 -24.12 6.42
C ASN A 134 32.72 -24.07 5.90
N ALA A 135 32.35 -22.96 5.28
CA ALA A 135 31.06 -22.79 4.62
C ALA A 135 30.85 -23.77 3.44
N ASN A 136 31.93 -24.33 2.91
CA ASN A 136 31.91 -25.33 1.83
C ASN A 136 32.29 -26.70 2.39
N TYR A 137 31.42 -27.69 2.18
CA TYR A 137 31.66 -29.07 2.57
C TYR A 137 31.03 -30.04 1.56
N ALA A 138 31.41 -31.29 1.60
CA ALA A 138 30.91 -32.31 0.68
C ALA A 138 30.70 -33.64 1.39
N ARG A 139 29.80 -34.46 0.87
CA ARG A 139 29.60 -35.85 1.26
C ARG A 139 29.52 -36.74 0.03
N ASN A 140 30.29 -37.82 0.02
CA ASN A 140 30.22 -38.85 -1.01
C ASN A 140 29.28 -39.97 -0.54
N ASN A 141 28.65 -40.64 -1.50
CA ASN A 141 27.73 -41.75 -1.28
C ASN A 141 26.65 -41.42 -0.26
N LEU A 142 25.90 -40.33 -0.56
CA LEU A 142 24.78 -39.91 0.28
C LEU A 142 23.64 -40.92 0.12
N PRO A 143 23.25 -41.63 1.21
CA PRO A 143 22.22 -42.66 1.13
C PRO A 143 20.86 -42.12 0.69
N ALA A 144 20.04 -42.98 0.08
CA ALA A 144 18.62 -42.63 -0.14
C ALA A 144 17.93 -42.30 1.20
N TYR A 145 16.97 -41.39 1.14
CA TYR A 145 16.21 -40.91 2.31
C TYR A 145 17.08 -40.41 3.46
N THR A 146 18.16 -39.69 3.14
CA THR A 146 19.03 -39.10 4.14
C THR A 146 18.24 -38.08 4.99
N TYR A 147 18.15 -38.39 6.30
CA TYR A 147 17.61 -37.47 7.30
C TYR A 147 18.79 -36.74 7.95
N SER A 148 19.14 -35.57 7.45
CA SER A 148 20.29 -34.82 7.93
C SER A 148 19.86 -33.43 8.42
N VAL A 149 20.23 -33.14 9.66
CA VAL A 149 20.04 -31.85 10.29
C VAL A 149 21.38 -31.26 10.66
N ALA A 150 21.50 -29.96 10.53
CA ALA A 150 22.70 -29.23 10.91
C ALA A 150 22.32 -27.95 11.66
N SER A 151 23.27 -27.45 12.43
CA SER A 151 23.21 -26.12 13.00
C SER A 151 24.47 -25.35 12.68
N ALA A 152 24.31 -24.10 12.24
CA ALA A 152 25.41 -23.17 12.03
C ALA A 152 25.32 -22.02 13.02
N THR A 153 26.37 -21.88 13.81
CA THR A 153 26.54 -20.70 14.67
C THR A 153 27.48 -19.73 13.97
N PHE A 154 27.07 -18.49 13.80
CA PHE A 154 27.84 -17.51 13.05
C PHE A 154 27.57 -16.08 13.51
N GLU A 155 28.53 -15.19 13.28
CA GLU A 155 28.41 -13.75 13.46
C GLU A 155 28.61 -13.04 12.14
N VAL A 156 27.79 -12.03 11.88
CA VAL A 156 27.93 -11.13 10.73
C VAL A 156 28.02 -9.68 11.22
N PRO A 157 28.66 -8.79 10.45
CA PRO A 157 28.71 -7.37 10.80
C PRO A 157 27.32 -6.80 11.10
N THR A 158 27.23 -6.00 12.16
CA THR A 158 25.97 -5.39 12.61
C THR A 158 25.24 -4.68 11.47
N GLY A 159 23.96 -4.96 11.32
CA GLY A 159 23.10 -4.34 10.30
C GLY A 159 23.11 -5.04 8.93
N THR A 160 23.96 -6.06 8.70
CA THR A 160 23.97 -6.83 7.44
C THR A 160 22.87 -7.87 7.37
N LEU A 161 22.50 -8.47 8.48
CA LEU A 161 21.37 -9.39 8.58
C LEU A 161 20.36 -8.84 9.57
N GLN A 162 19.16 -8.61 9.11
CA GLN A 162 18.07 -8.04 9.91
C GLN A 162 16.88 -8.98 9.85
N LEU A 163 16.66 -9.74 10.94
CA LEU A 163 15.52 -10.65 11.01
C LEU A 163 14.21 -9.86 10.95
N THR A 164 13.59 -9.85 9.77
CA THR A 164 12.37 -9.09 9.51
C THR A 164 11.44 -9.88 8.60
N THR A 165 10.15 -9.55 8.68
CA THR A 165 9.15 -10.04 7.75
C THR A 165 8.50 -8.85 7.03
N ILE A 166 8.47 -8.87 5.70
CA ILE A 166 7.72 -7.90 4.90
C ILE A 166 6.36 -8.51 4.59
N SER A 167 5.34 -8.04 5.30
CA SER A 167 3.98 -8.55 5.12
C SER A 167 3.36 -8.10 3.80
N SER A 168 3.68 -6.89 3.34
CA SER A 168 3.22 -6.38 2.05
C SER A 168 4.21 -5.39 1.44
N LEU A 169 4.35 -5.46 0.12
CA LEU A 169 4.98 -4.47 -0.73
C LEU A 169 3.93 -3.95 -1.72
N ASN A 170 3.59 -2.67 -1.60
CA ASN A 170 2.73 -2.00 -2.57
C ASN A 170 3.58 -1.06 -3.41
N ARG A 171 3.71 -1.38 -4.69
CA ARG A 171 4.44 -0.59 -5.67
C ARG A 171 3.46 0.17 -6.55
N GLU A 172 3.48 1.48 -6.50
CA GLU A 172 2.66 2.34 -7.32
C GLU A 172 3.53 3.02 -8.38
N ILE A 173 3.27 2.72 -9.63
CA ILE A 173 3.95 3.31 -10.79
C ILE A 173 3.04 4.36 -11.38
N SER A 174 3.38 5.62 -11.20
CA SER A 174 2.66 6.75 -11.77
C SER A 174 3.40 7.26 -13.00
N ILE A 175 2.68 7.36 -14.11
CA ILE A 175 3.22 7.88 -15.37
C ILE A 175 2.52 9.21 -15.65
N ASP A 176 3.31 10.26 -15.83
CA ASP A 176 2.76 11.58 -16.14
C ASP A 176 2.46 11.76 -17.65
N PRO A 177 1.78 12.84 -18.05
CA PRO A 177 1.49 13.14 -19.45
C PRO A 177 2.73 13.27 -20.36
N ASN A 178 3.91 13.52 -19.81
CA ASN A 178 5.17 13.63 -20.54
C ASN A 178 5.91 12.28 -20.61
N GLY A 179 5.34 11.22 -20.03
CA GLY A 179 5.94 9.89 -19.96
C GLY A 179 6.97 9.73 -18.84
N ILE A 180 7.06 10.68 -17.89
CA ILE A 180 7.94 10.55 -16.73
C ILE A 180 7.34 9.49 -15.80
N VAL A 181 8.17 8.53 -15.43
CA VAL A 181 7.77 7.40 -14.59
C VAL A 181 8.25 7.63 -13.16
N THR A 182 7.34 7.58 -12.21
CA THR A 182 7.65 7.68 -10.78
C THR A 182 7.17 6.42 -10.08
N SER A 183 8.05 5.78 -9.30
CA SER A 183 7.70 4.66 -8.43
C SER A 183 7.54 5.14 -7.00
N THR A 184 6.53 4.60 -6.31
CA THR A 184 6.37 4.71 -4.86
C THR A 184 6.23 3.29 -4.30
N ASP A 185 7.27 2.81 -3.64
CA ASP A 185 7.34 1.46 -3.08
C ASP A 185 7.06 1.54 -1.58
N THR A 186 5.94 1.00 -1.14
CA THR A 186 5.52 1.02 0.27
C THR A 186 5.69 -0.36 0.88
N TYR A 187 6.63 -0.48 1.81
CA TYR A 187 6.97 -1.70 2.55
C TYR A 187 6.32 -1.68 3.93
N ARG A 188 5.64 -2.75 4.31
CA ARG A 188 5.20 -2.98 5.68
C ARG A 188 6.10 -4.03 6.32
N ILE A 189 6.95 -3.60 7.25
CA ILE A 189 8.05 -4.37 7.82
C ILE A 189 7.77 -4.65 9.28
N THR A 190 7.96 -5.89 9.71
CA THR A 190 7.88 -6.32 11.12
C THR A 190 9.24 -6.83 11.55
N GLY A 191 9.74 -6.37 12.69
CA GLY A 191 10.97 -6.86 13.28
C GLY A 191 10.79 -8.21 13.96
N ASN A 192 11.70 -9.14 13.74
CA ASN A 192 11.72 -10.49 14.35
C ASN A 192 13.00 -10.76 15.14
N SER A 193 13.89 -9.75 15.29
CA SER A 193 15.16 -9.86 16.01
C SER A 193 15.00 -9.49 17.47
N SER A 194 15.79 -10.11 18.36
CA SER A 194 15.92 -9.69 19.75
C SER A 194 16.63 -8.33 19.88
N THR A 195 17.47 -7.99 18.90
CA THR A 195 18.14 -6.68 18.80
C THR A 195 17.28 -5.68 18.04
N SER A 196 17.23 -4.44 18.57
CA SER A 196 16.46 -3.36 17.96
C SER A 196 17.09 -2.89 16.65
N ILE A 197 16.29 -2.75 15.61
CA ILE A 197 16.73 -2.29 14.29
C ILE A 197 16.61 -0.75 14.24
N SER A 198 17.72 -0.06 14.05
CA SER A 198 17.78 1.42 13.94
C SER A 198 17.80 1.93 12.51
N SER A 199 18.20 1.09 11.56
CA SER A 199 18.24 1.42 10.13
C SER A 199 17.80 0.21 9.31
N TYR A 200 17.24 0.47 8.13
CA TYR A 200 16.76 -0.58 7.23
C TYR A 200 17.29 -0.37 5.82
N VAL A 201 17.74 -1.45 5.19
CA VAL A 201 18.27 -1.40 3.81
C VAL A 201 17.16 -1.73 2.84
N ILE A 202 16.93 -0.83 1.87
CA ILE A 202 16.02 -1.08 0.74
C ILE A 202 16.80 -1.12 -0.56
N SER A 203 16.36 -1.93 -1.52
CA SER A 203 16.92 -2.00 -2.86
C SER A 203 16.11 -1.14 -3.81
N ILE A 204 16.79 -0.28 -4.58
CA ILE A 204 16.17 0.50 -5.66
C ILE A 204 16.96 0.32 -6.95
N PRO A 205 16.35 0.45 -8.14
CA PRO A 205 17.08 0.38 -9.41
C PRO A 205 18.23 1.39 -9.48
N VAL A 206 19.36 1.01 -10.09
CA VAL A 206 20.51 1.92 -10.30
C VAL A 206 20.11 3.17 -11.09
N GLU A 207 19.16 3.01 -12.00
CA GLU A 207 18.64 4.11 -12.82
C GLU A 207 17.70 5.04 -12.05
N ALA A 208 17.34 4.71 -10.80
CA ALA A 208 16.46 5.52 -9.98
C ALA A 208 17.14 6.83 -9.56
N THR A 209 16.40 7.91 -9.64
CA THR A 209 16.84 9.26 -9.23
C THR A 209 15.87 9.88 -8.24
N SER A 210 16.33 10.90 -7.51
CA SER A 210 15.47 11.68 -6.60
C SER A 210 14.78 10.84 -5.52
N LEU A 211 15.53 9.89 -4.91
CA LEU A 211 15.00 9.06 -3.83
C LEU A 211 14.60 9.90 -2.62
N VAL A 212 13.37 9.72 -2.17
CA VAL A 212 12.85 10.24 -0.91
C VAL A 212 12.15 9.09 -0.18
N VAL A 213 12.55 8.82 1.06
CA VAL A 213 11.91 7.78 1.88
C VAL A 213 11.16 8.43 3.02
N LYS A 214 9.92 8.02 3.22
CA LYS A 214 9.04 8.52 4.28
C LYS A 214 8.61 7.39 5.21
N ASP A 215 8.41 7.73 6.48
CA ASP A 215 7.81 6.83 7.45
C ASP A 215 6.27 6.80 7.34
N GLN A 216 5.64 5.99 8.20
CA GLN A 216 4.17 5.87 8.28
C GLN A 216 3.44 7.18 8.63
N PHE A 217 4.16 8.21 9.10
CA PHE A 217 3.61 9.52 9.43
C PHE A 217 3.89 10.57 8.34
N GLY A 218 4.52 10.16 7.23
CA GLY A 218 4.89 11.03 6.11
C GLY A 218 6.14 11.90 6.35
N ARG A 219 6.93 11.62 7.41
CA ARG A 219 8.18 12.32 7.71
C ARG A 219 9.30 11.79 6.82
N ASP A 220 10.14 12.67 6.31
CA ASP A 220 11.30 12.31 5.51
C ASP A 220 12.36 11.62 6.40
N LEU A 221 12.81 10.44 5.99
CA LEU A 221 13.85 9.67 6.66
C LEU A 221 15.21 9.97 6.02
N GLN A 222 16.26 10.00 6.85
CA GLN A 222 17.61 10.11 6.35
C GLN A 222 17.98 8.83 5.59
N THR A 223 18.42 9.00 4.34
CA THR A 223 18.81 7.91 3.45
C THR A 223 20.25 8.10 2.99
N ASN A 224 21.05 7.04 3.09
CA ASN A 224 22.41 7.00 2.59
C ASN A 224 22.46 5.98 1.45
N LEU A 225 22.86 6.44 0.26
CA LEU A 225 23.15 5.58 -0.88
C LEU A 225 24.64 5.23 -0.82
N PRO A 226 24.99 3.93 -0.74
CA PRO A 226 26.38 3.51 -0.83
C PRO A 226 26.91 3.76 -2.25
N ALA A 227 28.21 3.99 -2.36
CA ALA A 227 28.90 4.16 -3.64
C ALA A 227 28.96 2.86 -4.47
N THR A 228 28.65 1.70 -3.88
CA THR A 228 28.70 0.39 -4.51
C THR A 228 27.31 -0.07 -4.93
N THR A 229 27.19 -0.45 -6.20
CA THR A 229 25.98 -1.07 -6.76
C THR A 229 26.16 -2.59 -6.78
N SER A 230 25.07 -3.34 -6.57
CA SER A 230 25.02 -4.78 -6.73
C SER A 230 24.18 -5.10 -7.96
N GLY A 231 24.83 -5.41 -9.08
CA GLY A 231 24.13 -5.61 -10.35
C GLY A 231 23.36 -4.35 -10.81
N ASP A 232 22.09 -4.53 -11.14
CA ASP A 232 21.19 -3.44 -11.58
C ASP A 232 20.53 -2.68 -10.41
N MET A 233 20.95 -2.97 -9.17
CA MET A 233 20.36 -2.41 -7.95
C MET A 233 21.37 -1.64 -7.13
N GLN A 234 20.93 -0.57 -6.49
CA GLN A 234 21.65 0.14 -5.44
C GLN A 234 20.94 -0.01 -4.11
N LEU A 235 21.72 -0.17 -3.04
CA LEU A 235 21.22 -0.34 -1.69
C LEU A 235 21.11 1.02 -1.01
N ALA A 236 19.94 1.37 -0.50
CA ALA A 236 19.73 2.58 0.26
C ALA A 236 19.56 2.23 1.74
N ASN A 237 20.45 2.72 2.59
CA ASN A 237 20.33 2.57 4.04
C ASN A 237 19.46 3.70 4.60
N VAL A 238 18.33 3.34 5.18
CA VAL A 238 17.31 4.25 5.72
C VAL A 238 17.39 4.26 7.23
N THR A 239 17.67 5.40 7.83
CA THR A 239 17.68 5.58 9.29
C THR A 239 16.25 5.73 9.80
N LEU A 240 15.83 4.87 10.73
CA LEU A 240 14.50 4.91 11.34
C LEU A 240 14.43 5.95 12.46
N PHE A 241 13.31 6.68 12.58
CA PHE A 241 13.09 7.59 13.71
C PHE A 241 12.89 6.87 15.04
N SER A 242 12.31 5.70 14.99
CA SER A 242 12.09 4.83 16.16
C SER A 242 12.69 3.46 15.87
N PHE A 243 13.33 2.89 16.86
CA PHE A 243 13.82 1.53 16.75
C PHE A 243 12.68 0.57 16.45
N LEU A 244 12.90 -0.38 15.53
CA LEU A 244 11.98 -1.46 15.24
C LEU A 244 12.36 -2.66 16.13
N ASN A 245 11.55 -2.89 17.16
CA ASN A 245 11.75 -3.99 18.09
C ASN A 245 11.01 -5.25 17.64
N ASN A 246 11.30 -6.37 18.28
CA ASN A 246 10.62 -7.64 18.02
C ASN A 246 9.10 -7.50 18.12
N GLY A 247 8.39 -8.00 17.11
CA GLY A 247 6.93 -7.95 16.98
C GLY A 247 6.36 -6.56 16.62
N GLN A 248 7.18 -5.52 16.54
CA GLN A 248 6.73 -4.20 16.10
C GLN A 248 6.75 -4.10 14.57
N SER A 249 5.81 -3.33 14.02
CA SER A 249 5.71 -3.09 12.58
C SER A 249 5.87 -1.61 12.28
N THR A 250 6.52 -1.31 11.16
CA THR A 250 6.63 0.03 10.60
C THR A 250 6.32 0.01 9.10
N THR A 251 6.01 1.17 8.54
CA THR A 251 5.81 1.34 7.10
C THR A 251 6.83 2.32 6.55
N LEU A 252 7.51 1.93 5.49
CA LEU A 252 8.45 2.76 4.74
C LEU A 252 7.91 2.97 3.33
N ALA A 253 7.82 4.22 2.88
CA ALA A 253 7.43 4.57 1.51
C ALA A 253 8.62 5.22 0.79
N ALA A 254 9.21 4.51 -0.15
CA ALA A 254 10.31 4.96 -0.98
C ALA A 254 9.77 5.48 -2.31
N LYS A 255 9.94 6.78 -2.56
CA LYS A 255 9.54 7.43 -3.81
C LYS A 255 10.78 7.82 -4.61
N TYR A 256 10.80 7.47 -5.89
CA TYR A 256 11.91 7.78 -6.79
C TYR A 256 11.43 7.86 -8.25
N ALA A 257 12.20 8.56 -9.09
CA ALA A 257 11.94 8.64 -10.52
C ALA A 257 12.71 7.53 -11.25
N LEU A 258 12.07 6.97 -12.27
CA LEU A 258 12.59 5.95 -13.18
C LEU A 258 12.77 6.54 -14.59
N PRO A 259 13.49 5.87 -15.49
CA PRO A 259 13.57 6.28 -16.88
C PRO A 259 12.19 6.45 -17.52
N SER A 260 12.04 7.50 -18.31
CA SER A 260 10.78 7.83 -18.97
C SER A 260 10.34 6.77 -19.99
N ALA A 261 9.03 6.63 -20.16
CA ALA A 261 8.45 5.79 -21.20
C ALA A 261 8.94 6.24 -22.59
N LYS A 262 9.30 5.28 -23.45
CA LYS A 262 9.74 5.58 -24.82
C LYS A 262 8.54 5.82 -25.72
N ILE A 263 8.62 6.83 -26.58
CA ILE A 263 7.59 7.12 -27.58
C ILE A 263 7.90 6.33 -28.84
N GLN A 264 6.92 5.55 -29.31
CA GLN A 264 7.00 4.83 -30.57
C GLN A 264 5.73 5.11 -31.41
N GLY A 265 5.86 5.96 -32.40
CA GLY A 265 4.70 6.46 -33.16
C GLY A 265 3.78 7.31 -32.30
N SER A 266 2.52 6.87 -32.13
CA SER A 266 1.52 7.52 -31.27
C SER A 266 1.41 6.90 -29.87
N ASN A 267 2.23 5.89 -29.59
CA ASN A 267 2.13 5.11 -28.36
C ASN A 267 3.34 5.34 -27.46
N TYR A 268 3.13 5.23 -26.17
CA TYR A 268 4.17 5.19 -25.15
C TYR A 268 4.42 3.74 -24.76
N ILE A 269 5.67 3.36 -24.62
CA ILE A 269 6.07 1.97 -24.32
C ILE A 269 7.07 1.94 -23.17
N LEU A 270 6.78 1.10 -22.19
CA LEU A 270 7.72 0.62 -21.19
C LEU A 270 8.13 -0.80 -21.61
N THR A 271 9.38 -0.98 -22.05
CA THR A 271 9.91 -2.28 -22.44
C THR A 271 10.71 -2.89 -21.31
N ASN A 272 10.56 -4.20 -21.07
CA ASN A 272 11.30 -4.95 -20.04
C ASN A 272 11.22 -4.30 -18.67
N PHE A 273 10.05 -3.77 -18.30
CA PHE A 273 9.86 -3.13 -17.02
C PHE A 273 9.82 -4.21 -15.92
N LYS A 274 10.76 -4.15 -14.98
CA LYS A 274 10.76 -5.06 -13.82
C LYS A 274 9.57 -4.76 -12.92
N LEU A 275 8.70 -5.74 -12.70
CA LEU A 275 7.51 -5.59 -11.87
C LEU A 275 7.87 -5.24 -10.43
N PHE A 276 8.84 -5.94 -9.87
CA PHE A 276 9.35 -5.68 -8.54
C PHE A 276 10.85 -5.47 -8.57
N PRO A 277 11.42 -4.63 -7.68
CA PRO A 277 12.88 -4.51 -7.56
C PRO A 277 13.48 -5.84 -7.11
N ASP A 278 14.72 -6.12 -7.49
CA ASP A 278 15.45 -7.31 -7.01
C ASP A 278 15.61 -7.21 -5.51
N ILE A 279 14.73 -7.89 -4.77
CA ILE A 279 14.69 -7.82 -3.32
C ILE A 279 15.50 -8.95 -2.74
N SER A 280 16.49 -8.59 -1.94
CA SER A 280 17.21 -9.56 -1.09
C SER A 280 16.41 -9.93 0.18
N TYR A 281 15.09 -9.77 0.14
CA TYR A 281 14.14 -10.04 1.21
C TYR A 281 13.06 -10.99 0.70
N TYR A 282 12.31 -11.57 1.64
CA TYR A 282 11.08 -12.28 1.33
C TYR A 282 9.87 -11.36 1.59
N VAL A 283 8.95 -11.30 0.64
CA VAL A 283 7.72 -10.51 0.72
C VAL A 283 6.52 -11.42 0.64
N ASN A 284 5.67 -11.44 1.65
CA ASN A 284 4.51 -12.32 1.70
C ASN A 284 3.50 -12.01 0.58
N GLN A 285 3.29 -10.73 0.30
CA GLN A 285 2.39 -10.28 -0.77
C GLN A 285 2.93 -8.98 -1.39
N ALA A 286 3.05 -8.97 -2.69
CA ALA A 286 3.43 -7.79 -3.44
C ALA A 286 2.33 -7.41 -4.43
N THR A 287 2.04 -6.12 -4.53
CA THR A 287 1.08 -5.57 -5.47
C THR A 287 1.73 -4.43 -6.23
N ILE A 288 1.68 -4.48 -7.55
CA ILE A 288 2.07 -3.36 -8.39
C ILE A 288 0.84 -2.78 -9.09
N THR A 289 0.74 -1.46 -9.08
CA THR A 289 -0.33 -0.70 -9.73
C THR A 289 0.26 0.33 -10.67
N PHE A 290 -0.12 0.25 -11.94
CA PHE A 290 0.25 1.23 -12.95
C PHE A 290 -0.88 2.25 -13.11
N ASN A 291 -0.60 3.49 -12.72
CA ASN A 291 -1.47 4.63 -12.87
C ASN A 291 -1.02 5.44 -14.09
N LEU A 292 -1.80 5.37 -15.15
CA LEU A 292 -1.55 6.10 -16.38
C LEU A 292 -2.06 7.54 -16.29
N PRO A 293 -1.60 8.46 -17.17
CA PRO A 293 -2.16 9.79 -17.25
C PRO A 293 -3.64 9.76 -17.66
N GLU A 294 -4.40 10.76 -17.25
CA GLU A 294 -5.81 10.89 -17.66
C GLU A 294 -5.96 10.93 -19.19
N GLY A 295 -6.89 10.12 -19.71
CA GLY A 295 -7.10 9.97 -21.16
C GLY A 295 -6.18 8.94 -21.82
N ALA A 296 -5.33 8.24 -21.03
CA ALA A 296 -4.54 7.14 -21.53
C ALA A 296 -5.31 5.82 -21.49
N THR A 297 -5.10 5.01 -22.52
CA THR A 297 -5.68 3.65 -22.63
C THR A 297 -4.58 2.62 -22.84
N ILE A 298 -4.65 1.51 -22.10
CA ILE A 298 -3.70 0.40 -22.21
C ILE A 298 -3.96 -0.38 -23.50
N ILE A 299 -2.89 -0.59 -24.27
CA ILE A 299 -2.89 -1.40 -25.49
C ILE A 299 -2.35 -2.80 -25.18
N THR A 300 -1.25 -2.88 -24.44
CA THR A 300 -0.60 -4.13 -24.01
C THR A 300 -0.28 -4.04 -22.51
N PRO A 301 -0.56 -5.05 -21.69
CA PRO A 301 -1.19 -6.32 -22.03
C PRO A 301 -2.68 -6.19 -22.34
N GLN A 302 -3.18 -7.04 -23.24
CA GLN A 302 -4.62 -7.15 -23.48
C GLN A 302 -5.28 -7.99 -22.40
N SER A 303 -6.60 -7.83 -22.19
CA SER A 303 -7.34 -8.53 -21.13
C SER A 303 -7.22 -10.06 -21.19
N ASN A 304 -7.00 -10.64 -22.38
CA ASN A 304 -6.79 -12.07 -22.60
C ASN A 304 -5.36 -12.53 -22.32
N GLN A 305 -4.41 -11.62 -22.12
CA GLN A 305 -3.02 -11.91 -21.77
C GLN A 305 -2.75 -11.78 -20.27
N LEU A 306 -3.76 -11.36 -19.51
CA LEU A 306 -3.66 -11.19 -18.08
C LEU A 306 -3.78 -12.53 -17.36
N THR A 307 -2.93 -12.76 -16.36
CA THR A 307 -3.01 -13.91 -15.47
C THR A 307 -4.13 -13.75 -14.45
N SER A 308 -4.47 -14.81 -13.72
CA SER A 308 -5.46 -14.77 -12.64
C SER A 308 -5.11 -13.78 -11.50
N THR A 309 -3.82 -13.41 -11.39
CA THR A 309 -3.29 -12.47 -10.39
C THR A 309 -3.30 -11.02 -10.86
N SER A 310 -3.66 -10.77 -12.11
CA SER A 310 -3.66 -9.45 -12.71
C SER A 310 -5.07 -8.97 -13.06
N SER A 311 -5.32 -7.68 -12.88
CA SER A 311 -6.59 -7.03 -13.20
C SER A 311 -6.36 -5.74 -13.96
N LEU A 312 -7.10 -5.57 -15.06
CA LEU A 312 -7.15 -4.32 -15.82
C LEU A 312 -8.49 -3.64 -15.55
N THR A 313 -8.45 -2.51 -14.88
CA THR A 313 -9.63 -1.68 -14.63
C THR A 313 -9.66 -0.56 -15.65
N ARG A 314 -10.68 -0.54 -16.49
CA ARG A 314 -10.94 0.55 -17.44
C ARG A 314 -11.80 1.59 -16.75
N GLY A 315 -11.19 2.69 -16.36
CA GLY A 315 -11.88 3.82 -15.76
C GLY A 315 -12.44 4.77 -16.81
N THR A 316 -13.35 5.66 -16.38
CA THR A 316 -13.92 6.69 -17.26
C THR A 316 -12.85 7.68 -17.76
N TYR A 317 -11.78 7.86 -16.97
CA TYR A 317 -10.75 8.87 -17.23
C TYR A 317 -9.36 8.29 -17.48
N GLN A 318 -9.07 7.12 -16.92
CA GLN A 318 -7.77 6.46 -17.06
C GLN A 318 -7.90 4.95 -16.84
N ASP A 319 -7.04 4.18 -17.49
CA ASP A 319 -6.90 2.75 -17.26
C ASP A 319 -5.88 2.52 -16.14
N THR A 320 -6.14 1.52 -15.30
CA THR A 320 -5.25 1.09 -14.22
C THR A 320 -5.01 -0.40 -14.34
N LEU A 321 -3.74 -0.80 -14.38
CA LEU A 321 -3.33 -2.20 -14.35
C LEU A 321 -2.80 -2.53 -12.95
N THR A 322 -3.36 -3.54 -12.31
CA THR A 322 -2.91 -4.04 -11.00
C THR A 322 -2.51 -5.50 -11.14
N ILE A 323 -1.34 -5.85 -10.63
CA ILE A 323 -0.82 -7.22 -10.57
C ILE A 323 -0.50 -7.51 -9.11
N THR A 324 -0.97 -8.65 -8.59
CA THR A 324 -0.72 -9.07 -7.21
C THR A 324 -0.08 -10.44 -7.22
N GLU A 325 1.04 -10.57 -6.54
CA GLU A 325 1.79 -11.81 -6.39
C GLU A 325 1.99 -12.12 -4.92
N LYS A 326 2.10 -13.41 -4.61
CA LYS A 326 2.39 -13.90 -3.26
C LYS A 326 3.74 -14.57 -3.27
N GLY A 327 4.49 -14.37 -2.18
CA GLY A 327 5.77 -15.03 -2.00
C GLY A 327 6.82 -14.52 -2.99
N ILE A 328 7.21 -13.25 -2.93
CA ILE A 328 8.32 -12.77 -3.78
C ILE A 328 9.62 -12.87 -2.99
N SER A 329 10.60 -13.49 -3.61
CA SER A 329 11.92 -13.74 -3.01
C SER A 329 13.06 -13.51 -4.01
N TYR A 330 14.29 -13.58 -3.50
CA TYR A 330 15.48 -13.57 -4.35
C TYR A 330 15.47 -14.70 -5.41
N VAL A 331 14.83 -15.83 -5.12
CA VAL A 331 14.79 -17.00 -6.02
C VAL A 331 14.03 -16.71 -7.30
N ASP A 332 13.01 -15.84 -7.27
CA ASP A 332 12.25 -15.44 -8.46
C ASP A 332 13.13 -14.82 -9.55
N TYR A 333 14.25 -14.21 -9.17
CA TYR A 333 15.20 -13.61 -10.11
C TYR A 333 16.22 -14.62 -10.68
N LEU A 334 16.31 -15.80 -10.07
CA LEU A 334 17.15 -16.89 -10.57
C LEU A 334 16.44 -17.72 -11.62
N THR A 335 15.13 -17.62 -11.71
CA THR A 335 14.32 -18.34 -12.70
C THR A 335 14.40 -17.66 -14.07
N PRO A 336 14.29 -18.41 -15.19
CA PRO A 336 14.26 -17.83 -16.53
C PRO A 336 12.99 -17.03 -16.84
N GLN A 337 11.94 -17.20 -16.06
CA GLN A 337 10.76 -16.33 -16.14
C GLN A 337 11.13 -14.97 -15.57
N GLN A 338 11.43 -14.06 -16.48
CA GLN A 338 11.72 -12.69 -16.10
C GLN A 338 10.49 -12.03 -15.52
N ASN A 339 10.63 -11.48 -14.33
CA ASN A 339 9.60 -10.68 -13.64
C ASN A 339 9.45 -9.31 -14.31
N THR A 340 9.26 -9.32 -15.63
CA THR A 340 9.20 -8.14 -16.49
C THR A 340 7.91 -8.09 -17.26
N ILE A 341 7.42 -6.89 -17.48
CA ILE A 341 6.25 -6.62 -18.30
C ILE A 341 6.59 -5.63 -19.43
N GLN A 342 5.95 -5.83 -20.58
CA GLN A 342 5.88 -4.81 -21.61
C GLN A 342 4.54 -4.10 -21.49
N LEU A 343 4.57 -2.83 -21.11
CA LEU A 343 3.38 -1.98 -21.03
C LEU A 343 3.40 -0.99 -22.20
N SER A 344 2.35 -1.03 -23.03
CA SER A 344 2.14 0.01 -24.05
C SER A 344 0.78 0.66 -23.86
N TYR A 345 0.72 1.98 -24.02
CA TYR A 345 -0.50 2.75 -23.89
C TYR A 345 -0.55 3.88 -24.92
N SER A 346 -1.75 4.23 -25.36
CA SER A 346 -1.98 5.43 -26.14
C SER A 346 -2.42 6.56 -25.22
N TYR A 347 -1.97 7.77 -25.52
CA TYR A 347 -2.32 8.96 -24.77
C TYR A 347 -2.67 10.10 -25.70
N ASN A 348 -3.82 10.73 -25.48
CA ASN A 348 -4.25 11.88 -26.25
C ASN A 348 -4.24 13.15 -25.38
N PRO A 349 -3.25 14.05 -25.54
CA PRO A 349 -3.12 15.26 -24.74
C PRO A 349 -4.28 16.25 -24.92
N VAL A 350 -5.03 16.15 -26.02
CA VAL A 350 -6.18 17.02 -26.31
C VAL A 350 -7.28 16.85 -25.26
N TRP A 351 -7.45 15.64 -24.75
CA TRP A 351 -8.47 15.36 -23.73
C TRP A 351 -8.26 16.19 -22.45
N VAL A 352 -7.05 16.18 -21.91
CA VAL A 352 -6.71 16.92 -20.67
C VAL A 352 -6.83 18.42 -20.89
N SER A 353 -6.40 18.92 -22.06
CA SER A 353 -6.46 20.34 -22.40
C SER A 353 -7.90 20.87 -22.55
N LEU A 354 -8.82 20.05 -23.04
CA LEU A 354 -10.21 20.44 -23.28
C LEU A 354 -11.14 20.20 -22.07
N ARG A 355 -10.73 19.40 -21.10
CA ARG A 355 -11.54 19.04 -19.93
C ARG A 355 -12.07 20.27 -19.16
N PRO A 356 -11.26 21.27 -18.78
CA PRO A 356 -11.75 22.47 -18.10
C PRO A 356 -12.77 23.21 -18.96
N THR A 357 -12.56 23.28 -20.28
CA THR A 357 -13.45 23.94 -21.23
C THR A 357 -14.79 23.22 -21.33
N PHE A 358 -14.81 21.88 -21.35
CA PHE A 358 -16.05 21.09 -21.34
C PHE A 358 -16.86 21.31 -20.05
N TRP A 359 -16.20 21.32 -18.89
CA TRP A 359 -16.89 21.60 -17.63
C TRP A 359 -17.43 23.03 -17.55
N ALA A 360 -16.67 24.01 -18.05
CA ALA A 360 -17.13 25.39 -18.14
C ALA A 360 -18.33 25.52 -19.08
N ALA A 361 -18.29 24.88 -20.25
CA ALA A 361 -19.40 24.85 -21.20
C ALA A 361 -20.64 24.13 -20.63
N PHE A 362 -20.46 23.03 -19.91
CA PHE A 362 -21.53 22.32 -19.22
C PHE A 362 -22.19 23.20 -18.15
N ALA A 363 -21.38 23.82 -17.28
CA ALA A 363 -21.88 24.74 -16.26
C ALA A 363 -22.63 25.93 -16.86
N ALA A 364 -22.09 26.52 -17.96
CA ALA A 364 -22.78 27.59 -18.70
C ALA A 364 -24.10 27.11 -19.31
N GLY A 365 -24.12 25.88 -19.87
CA GLY A 365 -25.34 25.26 -20.40
C GLY A 365 -26.42 25.06 -19.34
N VAL A 366 -26.05 24.52 -18.18
CA VAL A 366 -26.97 24.36 -17.02
C VAL A 366 -27.47 25.70 -16.54
N GLY A 367 -26.60 26.71 -16.41
CA GLY A 367 -26.99 28.08 -16.05
C GLY A 367 -27.96 28.69 -17.06
N PHE A 368 -27.74 28.50 -18.37
CA PHE A 368 -28.62 28.97 -19.42
C PHE A 368 -30.01 28.32 -19.36
N VAL A 369 -30.07 26.99 -19.16
CA VAL A 369 -31.33 26.27 -18.98
C VAL A 369 -32.08 26.77 -17.73
N ALA A 370 -31.36 26.97 -16.61
CA ALA A 370 -31.94 27.52 -15.39
C ALA A 370 -32.56 28.93 -15.61
N ILE A 371 -31.86 29.80 -16.36
CA ILE A 371 -32.35 31.14 -16.74
C ILE A 371 -33.62 31.03 -17.60
N ILE A 372 -33.66 30.11 -18.58
CA ILE A 372 -34.84 29.90 -19.41
C ILE A 372 -36.02 29.43 -18.59
N VAL A 373 -35.81 28.46 -17.68
CA VAL A 373 -36.86 27.95 -16.78
C VAL A 373 -37.33 29.05 -15.84
N TYR A 374 -36.42 29.84 -15.28
CA TYR A 374 -36.76 30.99 -14.43
C TYR A 374 -37.57 32.02 -15.18
N ARG A 375 -37.19 32.44 -16.41
CA ARG A 375 -37.92 33.38 -17.26
C ARG A 375 -39.30 32.84 -17.66
N ARG A 376 -39.45 31.53 -17.90
CA ARG A 376 -40.76 30.92 -18.19
C ARG A 376 -41.67 30.84 -16.97
N ARG A 377 -41.16 30.88 -15.76
CA ARG A 377 -41.93 30.86 -14.49
C ARG A 377 -42.30 32.24 -13.99
N GLN A 378 -41.74 33.33 -14.54
CA GLN A 378 -42.23 34.68 -14.20
C GLN A 378 -43.60 34.89 -14.80
N PRO A 379 -44.63 35.27 -14.00
CA PRO A 379 -45.94 35.65 -14.54
C PRO A 379 -45.75 36.85 -15.44
N LYS A 380 -46.37 36.83 -16.63
CA LYS A 380 -46.44 38.00 -17.49
C LYS A 380 -47.20 39.07 -16.73
N GLU A 381 -46.56 40.14 -16.27
CA GLU A 381 -47.21 41.36 -15.86
C GLU A 381 -47.87 41.94 -17.11
N GLU A 382 -49.22 41.94 -17.10
CA GLU A 382 -49.99 42.67 -18.10
C GLU A 382 -49.73 44.15 -17.90
N THR A 383 -49.06 44.76 -18.87
CA THR A 383 -48.84 46.20 -18.91
C THR A 383 -50.20 46.89 -19.22
N TYR A 384 -50.88 47.36 -18.19
CA TYR A 384 -51.98 48.33 -18.38
C TYR A 384 -51.34 49.67 -18.74
N ALA A 385 -51.48 50.07 -20.01
CA ALA A 385 -51.17 51.37 -20.48
C ALA A 385 -52.22 52.33 -19.91
N THR A 386 -51.90 53.11 -18.89
CA THR A 386 -52.70 54.26 -18.44
C THR A 386 -52.04 55.54 -18.99
N ARG A 387 -52.76 56.13 -19.88
CA ARG A 387 -52.58 57.47 -20.48
C ARG A 387 -52.98 58.50 -19.41
N ALA A 388 -52.05 59.38 -19.03
CA ALA A 388 -52.37 60.71 -18.45
C ALA A 388 -51.16 61.62 -18.61
N GLU A 389 -51.22 62.48 -19.49
CA GLU A 389 -51.26 63.96 -19.44
C GLU A 389 -50.12 64.68 -18.74
N GLN A 390 -49.47 65.47 -19.61
CA GLN A 390 -48.62 66.61 -19.30
C GLN A 390 -49.20 67.56 -18.26
N ILE A 391 -48.41 68.03 -17.31
CA ILE A 391 -48.34 69.42 -16.91
C ILE A 391 -46.92 69.77 -16.48
N SER A 392 -46.40 70.81 -17.13
CA SER A 392 -45.16 71.51 -16.86
C SER A 392 -45.18 72.29 -15.55
N SER A 393 -44.03 72.40 -14.87
CA SER A 393 -43.42 73.73 -14.60
C SER A 393 -42.29 73.66 -13.57
N THR A 394 -41.17 74.21 -13.99
CA THR A 394 -40.31 75.22 -13.36
C THR A 394 -39.52 74.92 -12.09
N SER A 395 -38.25 74.85 -12.33
CA SER A 395 -37.11 75.55 -11.63
C SER A 395 -36.96 75.40 -10.11
N LYS A 396 -35.82 74.94 -9.74
CA LYS A 396 -34.65 75.68 -9.14
C LYS A 396 -33.58 74.73 -8.58
N THR A 397 -32.43 74.88 -9.11
CA THR A 397 -31.16 74.48 -8.43
C THR A 397 -30.96 75.38 -7.18
N PRO A 398 -30.43 74.92 -6.08
CA PRO A 398 -28.97 75.13 -5.90
C PRO A 398 -28.20 73.98 -5.27
N THR A 399 -27.03 73.78 -5.81
CA THR A 399 -25.72 73.58 -5.20
C THR A 399 -25.67 73.25 -3.72
N THR A 400 -25.08 72.13 -3.34
CA THR A 400 -23.96 72.04 -2.38
C THR A 400 -23.40 70.61 -2.30
N THR A 401 -22.16 70.53 -2.67
CA THR A 401 -20.96 69.83 -2.10
C THR A 401 -21.05 68.37 -1.61
N PRO A 402 -19.99 67.62 -1.83
CA PRO A 402 -19.95 66.15 -1.80
C PRO A 402 -19.74 65.62 -0.38
N GLN A 403 -20.53 64.60 -0.02
CA GLN A 403 -20.20 63.84 1.18
C GLN A 403 -19.79 62.40 0.80
N HIS A 404 -18.51 62.18 1.07
CA HIS A 404 -17.86 60.97 1.47
C HIS A 404 -18.39 59.61 0.92
N ALA A 405 -17.64 59.10 -0.04
CA ALA A 405 -17.50 57.67 -0.22
C ALA A 405 -17.04 57.06 1.12
N LYS A 406 -17.88 56.27 1.76
CA LYS A 406 -17.46 55.40 2.84
C LYS A 406 -16.58 54.31 2.24
N THR A 407 -15.27 54.51 2.40
CA THR A 407 -14.25 53.50 2.32
C THR A 407 -14.69 52.36 3.26
N LEU A 408 -14.92 51.20 2.71
CA LEU A 408 -15.06 49.97 3.47
C LEU A 408 -13.69 49.69 4.06
N GLU A 409 -13.50 49.97 5.33
CA GLU A 409 -12.37 49.52 6.12
C GLU A 409 -12.28 47.98 6.03
N PRO A 410 -11.08 47.40 5.84
CA PRO A 410 -10.93 45.96 5.92
C PRO A 410 -11.25 45.54 7.36
N LYS A 411 -12.25 44.63 7.48
CA LYS A 411 -12.56 43.96 8.74
C LYS A 411 -11.25 43.40 9.30
N GLN A 412 -10.82 43.91 10.46
CA GLN A 412 -9.75 43.34 11.24
C GLN A 412 -10.01 41.86 11.41
N GLY A 413 -9.12 41.03 10.87
CA GLY A 413 -9.21 39.58 10.98
C GLY A 413 -9.26 39.18 12.45
N VAL A 414 -10.22 38.31 12.78
CA VAL A 414 -10.35 37.72 14.12
C VAL A 414 -9.02 37.06 14.47
N ARG A 415 -8.35 37.53 15.52
CA ARG A 415 -7.12 36.90 16.03
C ARG A 415 -7.54 35.65 16.79
N ILE A 416 -7.12 34.48 16.30
CA ILE A 416 -7.32 33.21 16.97
C ILE A 416 -6.28 33.10 18.09
N THR A 417 -6.73 32.79 19.29
CA THR A 417 -5.87 32.53 20.43
C THR A 417 -5.55 31.04 20.53
N LEU A 418 -4.43 30.68 21.17
CA LEU A 418 -4.09 29.29 21.47
C LEU A 418 -5.18 28.57 22.27
N GLU A 419 -5.89 29.32 23.14
CA GLU A 419 -7.02 28.83 23.94
C GLU A 419 -8.21 28.48 23.05
N ASP A 420 -8.47 29.24 21.97
CA ASP A 420 -9.54 28.94 21.02
C ASP A 420 -9.29 27.62 20.29
N ILE A 421 -8.05 27.36 19.90
CA ILE A 421 -7.67 26.11 19.22
C ILE A 421 -7.80 24.93 20.18
N LYS A 422 -7.30 25.06 21.42
CA LYS A 422 -7.45 24.00 22.45
C LYS A 422 -8.91 23.69 22.74
N ALA A 423 -9.71 24.73 22.99
CA ALA A 423 -11.15 24.57 23.26
C ALA A 423 -11.90 23.92 22.07
N PHE A 424 -11.47 24.18 20.83
CA PHE A 424 -12.00 23.52 19.64
C PHE A 424 -11.63 22.04 19.60
N LEU A 425 -10.35 21.70 19.85
CA LEU A 425 -9.85 20.33 19.86
C LEU A 425 -10.51 19.49 20.97
N ASP A 426 -10.61 20.04 22.18
CA ASP A 426 -11.25 19.38 23.33
C ASP A 426 -12.74 19.11 23.04
N ALA A 427 -13.47 20.12 22.51
CA ALA A 427 -14.87 19.95 22.14
C ALA A 427 -15.07 18.90 21.02
N TYR A 428 -14.13 18.82 20.09
CA TYR A 428 -14.16 17.84 19.01
C TYR A 428 -13.91 16.41 19.52
N GLU A 429 -12.93 16.22 20.41
CA GLU A 429 -12.64 14.94 21.05
C GLU A 429 -13.80 14.47 21.93
N ASP A 430 -14.36 15.35 22.75
CA ASP A 430 -15.53 15.07 23.57
C ASP A 430 -16.74 14.63 22.71
N ARG A 431 -17.01 15.33 21.60
CA ARG A 431 -18.06 14.95 20.65
C ARG A 431 -17.82 13.54 20.07
N LYS A 432 -16.57 13.23 19.69
CA LYS A 432 -16.19 11.92 19.16
C LYS A 432 -16.40 10.80 20.20
N GLN A 433 -16.01 11.03 21.45
CA GLN A 433 -16.19 10.08 22.54
C GLN A 433 -17.68 9.84 22.81
N LEU A 434 -18.50 10.89 22.89
CA LEU A 434 -19.94 10.76 23.11
C LEU A 434 -20.66 10.04 21.97
N LYS A 435 -20.24 10.25 20.70
CA LYS A 435 -20.76 9.46 19.57
C LYS A 435 -20.42 7.98 19.70
N ALA A 436 -19.21 7.64 20.14
CA ALA A 436 -18.79 6.25 20.36
C ALA A 436 -19.55 5.61 21.53
N GLU A 437 -19.78 6.38 22.62
CA GLU A 437 -20.58 5.95 23.76
C GLU A 437 -22.02 5.67 23.37
N LEU A 438 -22.64 6.56 22.58
CA LEU A 438 -23.99 6.39 22.06
C LEU A 438 -24.12 5.11 21.23
N LYS A 439 -23.17 4.87 20.31
CA LYS A 439 -23.13 3.66 19.49
C LYS A 439 -22.99 2.38 20.34
N SER A 440 -22.12 2.42 21.36
CA SER A 440 -21.95 1.32 22.32
C SER A 440 -23.23 1.04 23.09
N MET A 441 -23.95 2.11 23.47
CA MET A 441 -25.22 2.02 24.22
C MET A 441 -26.35 1.47 23.34
N ASP A 442 -26.41 1.86 22.05
CA ASP A 442 -27.35 1.31 21.07
C ASP A 442 -27.18 -0.21 20.93
N VAL A 443 -25.91 -0.68 20.82
CA VAL A 443 -25.61 -2.13 20.76
C VAL A 443 -26.02 -2.86 22.06
N LYS A 444 -25.80 -2.24 23.23
CA LYS A 444 -26.20 -2.83 24.52
C LYS A 444 -27.73 -2.89 24.66
N ALA A 445 -28.42 -1.88 24.16
CA ALA A 445 -29.89 -1.85 24.16
C ALA A 445 -30.48 -2.90 23.23
N GLN A 446 -29.92 -3.08 22.02
CA GLN A 446 -30.31 -4.13 21.09
C GLN A 446 -30.11 -5.54 21.68
N LYS A 447 -29.03 -5.74 22.45
CA LYS A 447 -28.76 -7.01 23.15
C LYS A 447 -29.57 -7.17 24.44
N GLY A 448 -30.51 -6.28 24.74
CA GLY A 448 -31.37 -6.35 25.94
C GLY A 448 -30.64 -6.11 27.26
N LYS A 449 -29.39 -5.61 27.24
CA LYS A 449 -28.57 -5.40 28.46
C LYS A 449 -28.94 -4.13 29.25
N ILE A 450 -29.74 -3.24 28.65
CA ILE A 450 -30.17 -1.98 29.27
C ILE A 450 -31.71 -1.90 29.18
N PRO A 451 -32.40 -1.55 30.29
CA PRO A 451 -33.85 -1.34 30.25
C PRO A 451 -34.24 -0.21 29.29
N ARG A 452 -35.28 -0.40 28.48
CA ARG A 452 -35.75 0.57 27.44
C ARG A 452 -35.99 1.99 27.98
N ARG A 453 -36.48 2.11 29.23
CA ARG A 453 -36.74 3.43 29.85
C ARG A 453 -35.43 4.15 30.17
N GLN A 454 -34.47 3.44 30.74
CA GLN A 454 -33.13 3.96 31.06
C GLN A 454 -32.37 4.35 29.80
N TYR A 455 -32.41 3.50 28.76
CA TYR A 455 -31.81 3.77 27.45
C TYR A 455 -32.35 5.09 26.85
N LYS A 456 -33.69 5.30 26.83
CA LYS A 456 -34.26 6.52 26.28
C LYS A 456 -33.77 7.77 26.99
N VAL A 457 -33.69 7.75 28.32
CA VAL A 457 -33.23 8.89 29.12
C VAL A 457 -31.75 9.19 28.87
N GLN A 458 -30.91 8.16 28.91
CA GLN A 458 -29.47 8.32 28.68
C GLN A 458 -29.17 8.75 27.24
N LYS A 459 -29.85 8.16 26.26
CA LYS A 459 -29.73 8.53 24.84
C LYS A 459 -30.01 10.01 24.63
N LYS A 460 -31.15 10.51 25.15
CA LYS A 460 -31.55 11.91 25.03
C LYS A 460 -30.55 12.85 25.72
N ALA A 461 -29.99 12.45 26.86
CA ALA A 461 -28.97 13.25 27.55
C ALA A 461 -27.68 13.36 26.74
N ILE A 462 -27.20 12.25 26.14
CA ILE A 462 -26.01 12.24 25.30
C ILE A 462 -26.24 13.00 23.99
N GLU A 463 -27.40 12.84 23.33
CA GLU A 463 -27.77 13.58 22.12
C GLU A 463 -27.74 15.09 22.38
N ASN A 464 -28.37 15.56 23.46
CA ASN A 464 -28.35 16.99 23.84
C ASN A 464 -26.91 17.51 24.07
N ARG A 465 -26.03 16.68 24.63
CA ARG A 465 -24.65 17.05 24.87
C ARG A 465 -23.84 17.10 23.57
N ILE A 466 -24.08 16.17 22.64
CA ILE A 466 -23.51 16.18 21.28
C ILE A 466 -23.95 17.44 20.52
N ASP A 467 -25.22 17.82 20.59
CA ASP A 467 -25.75 19.02 19.95
C ASP A 467 -25.11 20.30 20.47
N ASN A 468 -24.94 20.42 21.80
CA ASN A 468 -24.27 21.57 22.40
C ASN A 468 -22.77 21.66 21.97
N LEU A 469 -22.06 20.53 21.97
CA LEU A 469 -20.68 20.50 21.49
C LEU A 469 -20.59 20.82 19.99
N SER A 470 -21.53 20.33 19.18
CA SER A 470 -21.59 20.62 17.74
C SER A 470 -21.78 22.12 17.47
N ARG A 471 -22.65 22.79 18.23
CA ARG A 471 -22.82 24.27 18.14
C ARG A 471 -21.54 25.00 18.56
N THR A 472 -20.84 24.53 19.57
CA THR A 472 -19.58 25.14 20.03
C THR A 472 -18.49 24.96 18.97
N ILE A 473 -18.37 23.78 18.40
CA ILE A 473 -17.42 23.44 17.31
C ILE A 473 -17.71 24.35 16.11
N GLU A 474 -18.97 24.45 15.68
CA GLU A 474 -19.36 25.26 14.53
C GLU A 474 -19.04 26.75 14.76
N LYS A 475 -19.35 27.29 15.94
CA LYS A 475 -19.01 28.70 16.28
C LYS A 475 -17.50 28.96 16.21
N LYS A 476 -16.67 28.02 16.74
CA LYS A 476 -15.20 28.16 16.69
C LYS A 476 -14.67 27.99 15.27
N LYS A 477 -15.26 27.10 14.48
CA LYS A 477 -14.92 26.87 13.07
C LYS A 477 -15.20 28.12 12.22
N GLN A 478 -16.30 28.80 12.44
CA GLN A 478 -16.62 30.08 11.78
C GLN A 478 -15.56 31.17 12.13
N ASN A 479 -15.07 31.19 13.35
CA ASN A 479 -13.99 32.10 13.73
C ASN A 479 -12.68 31.74 12.99
N PHE A 480 -12.38 30.44 12.76
CA PHE A 480 -11.22 30.01 11.98
C PHE A 480 -11.35 30.42 10.52
N ILE A 481 -12.54 30.29 9.91
CA ILE A 481 -12.82 30.74 8.54
C ILE A 481 -12.65 32.27 8.39
N ALA A 482 -13.03 33.03 9.42
CA ALA A 482 -12.92 34.48 9.43
C ALA A 482 -11.50 35.00 9.72
N SER A 483 -10.56 34.11 10.04
CA SER A 483 -9.20 34.44 10.42
C SER A 483 -8.20 34.39 9.25
N SER A 484 -6.91 34.24 9.53
CA SER A 484 -5.86 34.14 8.52
C SER A 484 -6.02 32.92 7.61
N SER A 485 -5.47 32.98 6.39
CA SER A 485 -5.62 31.96 5.36
C SER A 485 -5.34 30.51 5.82
N THR A 486 -4.36 30.28 6.67
CA THR A 486 -3.97 28.94 7.13
C THR A 486 -5.04 28.24 7.97
N TYR A 487 -5.70 28.95 8.90
CA TYR A 487 -6.78 28.37 9.71
C TYR A 487 -8.08 28.25 8.92
N SER A 488 -8.33 29.18 8.01
CA SER A 488 -9.44 29.12 7.07
C SER A 488 -9.35 27.88 6.17
N ASP A 489 -8.14 27.58 5.65
CA ASP A 489 -7.92 26.40 4.81
C ASP A 489 -8.08 25.09 5.58
N LEU A 490 -7.58 25.01 6.82
CA LEU A 490 -7.78 23.83 7.68
C LEU A 490 -9.25 23.63 8.05
N ALA A 491 -9.99 24.70 8.31
CA ALA A 491 -11.42 24.64 8.60
C ALA A 491 -12.23 24.14 7.39
N ARG A 492 -11.92 24.62 6.17
CA ARG A 492 -12.55 24.15 4.93
C ARG A 492 -12.24 22.69 4.62
N GLN A 493 -10.97 22.27 4.83
CA GLN A 493 -10.59 20.86 4.67
C GLN A 493 -11.32 19.96 5.67
N LEU A 494 -11.54 20.45 6.90
CA LEU A 494 -12.31 19.73 7.90
C LEU A 494 -13.79 19.61 7.49
N ASP A 495 -14.40 20.68 6.94
CA ASP A 495 -15.77 20.64 6.42
C ASP A 495 -15.94 19.57 5.35
N LEU A 496 -15.04 19.55 4.36
CA LEU A 496 -15.08 18.54 3.30
C LEU A 496 -14.93 17.13 3.84
N ALA A 497 -13.99 16.91 4.78
CA ALA A 497 -13.79 15.60 5.37
C ALA A 497 -14.96 15.15 6.27
N GLU A 498 -15.66 16.09 6.95
CA GLU A 498 -16.89 15.81 7.71
C GLU A 498 -18.07 15.50 6.77
N GLU A 499 -18.17 16.17 5.62
CA GLU A 499 -19.16 15.89 4.58
C GLU A 499 -18.96 14.50 3.98
N ASP A 500 -17.72 14.17 3.57
CA ASP A 500 -17.35 12.83 3.06
C ASP A 500 -17.67 11.72 4.08
N LEU A 501 -17.41 11.97 5.37
CA LEU A 501 -17.74 11.03 6.46
C LEU A 501 -19.24 10.85 6.59
N GLY A 502 -19.99 11.94 6.56
CA GLY A 502 -21.46 11.93 6.64
C GLY A 502 -22.10 11.18 5.47
N GLU A 503 -21.61 11.41 4.25
CA GLU A 503 -22.08 10.72 3.05
C GLU A 503 -21.80 9.21 3.12
N ALA A 504 -20.60 8.82 3.53
CA ALA A 504 -20.24 7.40 3.68
C ALA A 504 -21.10 6.70 4.74
N GLU A 505 -21.39 7.36 5.88
CA GLU A 505 -22.27 6.81 6.93
C GLU A 505 -23.72 6.68 6.48
N GLU A 506 -24.26 7.64 5.73
CA GLU A 506 -25.63 7.59 5.20
C GLU A 506 -25.75 6.52 4.10
N ASN A 507 -24.73 6.37 3.25
CA ASN A 507 -24.68 5.32 2.24
C ASN A 507 -24.68 3.92 2.88
N ILE A 508 -23.89 3.70 3.94
CA ILE A 508 -23.92 2.43 4.69
C ILE A 508 -25.31 2.17 5.28
N ARG A 509 -25.90 3.17 5.92
CA ARG A 509 -27.23 3.06 6.51
C ARG A 509 -28.31 2.75 5.47
N THR A 510 -28.27 3.43 4.33
CA THR A 510 -29.21 3.18 3.22
C THR A 510 -29.04 1.76 2.68
N LEU A 511 -27.79 1.30 2.59
CA LEU A 511 -27.48 -0.05 2.15
C LEU A 511 -28.02 -1.12 3.12
N GLU A 512 -27.88 -0.92 4.42
CA GLU A 512 -28.43 -1.78 5.47
C GLU A 512 -29.98 -1.83 5.41
N GLN A 513 -30.64 -0.68 5.17
CA GLN A 513 -32.09 -0.62 5.00
C GLN A 513 -32.56 -1.36 3.76
N ARG A 514 -31.86 -1.22 2.63
CA ARG A 514 -32.20 -1.90 1.38
C ARG A 514 -31.98 -3.42 1.49
N GLN A 515 -30.94 -3.85 2.21
CA GLN A 515 -30.72 -5.26 2.49
C GLN A 515 -31.83 -5.84 3.40
N SER A 516 -32.20 -5.10 4.46
CA SER A 516 -33.27 -5.55 5.38
C SER A 516 -34.65 -5.69 4.69
N LYS A 517 -34.87 -4.92 3.60
CA LYS A 517 -36.07 -5.01 2.74
C LYS A 517 -35.93 -6.08 1.64
N GLY A 518 -34.78 -6.72 1.50
CA GLY A 518 -34.52 -7.72 0.45
C GLY A 518 -34.34 -7.13 -0.96
N GLU A 519 -34.10 -5.82 -1.08
CA GLU A 519 -33.95 -5.12 -2.36
C GLU A 519 -32.59 -5.38 -3.05
N ILE A 520 -31.60 -5.87 -2.30
CA ILE A 520 -30.25 -6.12 -2.79
C ILE A 520 -29.75 -7.50 -2.37
N SER A 521 -28.93 -8.12 -3.23
CA SER A 521 -28.32 -9.41 -2.93
C SER A 521 -27.25 -9.32 -1.84
N ILE A 522 -27.01 -10.41 -1.12
CA ILE A 522 -25.97 -10.48 -0.06
C ILE A 522 -24.57 -10.18 -0.62
N GLU A 523 -24.28 -10.57 -1.86
CA GLU A 523 -23.00 -10.29 -2.51
C GLU A 523 -22.82 -8.79 -2.81
N THR A 524 -23.86 -8.18 -3.39
CA THR A 524 -23.88 -6.73 -3.67
C THR A 524 -23.78 -5.93 -2.38
N PHE A 525 -24.48 -6.37 -1.32
CA PHE A 525 -24.37 -5.75 0.00
C PHE A 525 -22.95 -5.80 0.54
N LYS A 526 -22.32 -6.98 0.55
CA LYS A 526 -20.93 -7.14 1.04
C LYS A 526 -19.94 -6.28 0.26
N LYS A 527 -20.04 -6.27 -1.08
CA LYS A 527 -19.14 -5.48 -1.93
C LYS A 527 -19.27 -3.99 -1.63
N ASN A 528 -20.47 -3.45 -1.68
CA ASN A 528 -20.70 -2.02 -1.48
C ASN A 528 -20.41 -1.57 -0.03
N THR A 529 -20.65 -2.44 0.97
CA THR A 529 -20.30 -2.15 2.36
C THR A 529 -18.79 -1.98 2.53
N VAL A 530 -17.97 -2.82 1.88
CA VAL A 530 -16.50 -2.69 1.91
C VAL A 530 -16.06 -1.36 1.29
N ASP A 531 -16.65 -0.96 0.17
CA ASP A 531 -16.30 0.28 -0.52
C ASP A 531 -16.66 1.51 0.33
N TYR A 532 -17.86 1.56 0.88
CA TYR A 532 -18.27 2.68 1.75
C TYR A 532 -17.52 2.69 3.09
N GLN A 533 -17.18 1.53 3.65
CA GLN A 533 -16.33 1.46 4.84
C GLN A 533 -14.94 2.04 4.56
N LYS A 534 -14.37 1.75 3.40
CA LYS A 534 -13.08 2.33 2.98
C LYS A 534 -13.15 3.85 2.79
N GLN A 535 -14.26 4.36 2.24
CA GLN A 535 -14.48 5.81 2.15
C GLN A 535 -14.58 6.45 3.53
N LYS A 536 -15.32 5.83 4.45
CA LYS A 536 -15.43 6.25 5.84
C LYS A 536 -14.07 6.30 6.53
N ASP A 537 -13.27 5.23 6.42
CA ASP A 537 -11.94 5.15 7.04
C ASP A 537 -11.00 6.23 6.48
N LYS A 538 -11.11 6.55 5.18
CA LYS A 538 -10.34 7.63 4.54
C LYS A 538 -10.76 9.00 5.07
N ALA A 539 -12.04 9.26 5.20
CA ALA A 539 -12.57 10.51 5.75
C ALA A 539 -12.17 10.69 7.23
N GLU A 540 -12.26 9.63 8.04
CA GLU A 540 -11.80 9.65 9.45
C GLU A 540 -10.29 9.91 9.56
N ALA A 541 -9.49 9.34 8.67
CA ALA A 541 -8.04 9.59 8.61
C ALA A 541 -7.73 11.05 8.26
N ALA A 542 -8.48 11.63 7.30
CA ALA A 542 -8.34 13.04 6.92
C ALA A 542 -8.68 13.97 8.09
N ILE A 543 -9.80 13.74 8.78
CA ILE A 543 -10.19 14.49 9.97
C ILE A 543 -9.11 14.43 11.05
N ASN A 544 -8.62 13.23 11.37
CA ASN A 544 -7.57 13.04 12.38
C ASN A 544 -6.28 13.77 11.99
N GLY A 545 -5.90 13.77 10.71
CA GLY A 545 -4.75 14.51 10.18
C GLY A 545 -4.88 16.02 10.34
N ILE A 546 -6.07 16.58 10.12
CA ILE A 546 -6.35 18.02 10.28
C ILE A 546 -6.30 18.41 11.76
N LEU A 547 -6.91 17.61 12.64
CA LEU A 547 -6.88 17.85 14.09
C LEU A 547 -5.44 17.77 14.64
N LEU A 548 -4.62 16.88 14.11
CA LEU A 548 -3.20 16.79 14.48
C LEU A 548 -2.44 18.07 14.08
N ARG A 549 -2.64 18.57 12.87
CA ARG A 549 -2.03 19.84 12.40
C ARG A 549 -2.47 21.04 13.24
N LEU A 550 -3.73 21.07 13.69
CA LEU A 550 -4.20 22.09 14.62
C LEU A 550 -3.52 21.96 16.00
N ARG A 551 -3.33 20.73 16.49
CA ARG A 551 -2.64 20.45 17.76
C ARG A 551 -1.16 20.83 17.71
N GLU A 552 -0.46 20.61 16.60
CA GLU A 552 0.93 21.03 16.42
C GLU A 552 1.12 22.54 16.51
N LYS A 553 0.12 23.32 16.10
CA LYS A 553 0.13 24.78 16.22
C LYS A 553 -0.16 25.30 17.66
N THR A 554 -0.50 24.40 18.57
CA THR A 554 -0.72 24.72 20.00
C THR A 554 0.46 24.32 20.88
N ARG A 555 1.47 23.67 20.33
CA ARG A 555 2.76 23.41 20.97
C ARG A 555 3.73 24.54 20.65
#